data_93fdd4c4746d09a62ed9844389654418
#
_entry.id   93fdd4c4746d09a62ed9844389654418
#
_cell.length_a   1.000
_cell.length_b   1.000
_cell.length_c   1.000
_cell.angle_alpha   90.00
_cell.angle_beta   90.00
_cell.angle_gamma   90.00
#
_symmetry.space_group_name_H-M   'P 1'
#
loop_
_entity.id
_entity.type
_entity.pdbx_description
1 polymer ?
#
loop_
_entity_poly.entity_id
_entity_poly.type
_entity_poly.pdbx_seq_one_letter_code
_entity_poly.pdbx_strand_id
1 'polypeptide(L)' 'MTDTYKMVEIVGTSSESYEMAIKNGLARASQTIKAISWFEVIQQRGAVKDGKVSEFQVILKVGFKLAE' A
#
# COMPACT_ATOMS: atom_id res chain seq x y z
N MET A 1 -24.77 14.02 7.80
CA MET A 1 -23.45 14.35 8.33
C MET A 1 -22.36 13.98 7.34
N THR A 2 -21.35 14.80 7.22
CA THR A 2 -20.28 14.58 6.25
C THR A 2 -19.12 13.85 6.93
N ASP A 3 -18.60 12.85 6.24
CA ASP A 3 -17.44 12.14 6.72
C ASP A 3 -16.16 12.80 6.23
N THR A 4 -15.12 12.72 7.03
CA THR A 4 -13.80 13.19 6.66
C THR A 4 -12.84 12.00 6.62
N TYR A 5 -12.02 11.94 5.59
CA TYR A 5 -11.05 10.88 5.40
C TYR A 5 -9.65 11.45 5.40
N LYS A 6 -8.72 10.65 5.81
CA LYS A 6 -7.30 10.98 5.74
C LYS A 6 -6.62 9.98 4.83
N MET A 7 -5.59 10.45 4.14
CA MET A 7 -4.80 9.57 3.28
C MET A 7 -3.36 9.54 3.76
N VAL A 8 -2.77 8.37 3.76
CA VAL A 8 -1.35 8.21 4.06
C VAL A 8 -0.72 7.36 2.97
N GLU A 9 0.57 7.56 2.78
CA GLU A 9 1.32 6.85 1.75
C GLU A 9 2.13 5.73 2.38
N ILE A 10 2.08 4.56 1.76
CA ILE A 10 2.87 3.41 2.20
C ILE A 10 3.53 2.76 1.00
N VAL A 11 4.51 1.91 1.25
CA VAL A 11 5.16 1.11 0.21
C VAL A 11 4.96 -0.36 0.56
N GLY A 12 4.25 -1.08 -0.31
CA GLY A 12 4.13 -2.52 -0.18
C GLY A 12 5.21 -3.21 -0.99
N THR A 13 5.70 -4.34 -0.52
CA THR A 13 6.74 -5.07 -1.21
C THR A 13 6.43 -6.56 -1.28
N SER A 14 6.99 -7.22 -2.30
CA SER A 14 6.87 -8.66 -2.46
C SER A 14 7.99 -9.14 -3.37
N SER A 15 8.48 -10.34 -3.09
CA SER A 15 9.43 -10.99 -3.99
C SER A 15 8.72 -11.68 -5.15
N GLU A 16 7.39 -11.71 -5.17
CA GLU A 16 6.62 -12.53 -6.11
C GLU A 16 5.88 -11.72 -7.17
N SER A 17 5.18 -10.65 -6.80
CA SER A 17 4.37 -9.91 -7.76
C SER A 17 3.94 -8.55 -7.20
N TYR A 18 3.48 -7.68 -8.11
CA TYR A 18 2.89 -6.41 -7.70
C TYR A 18 1.59 -6.63 -6.94
N GLU A 19 0.80 -7.62 -7.35
CA GLU A 19 -0.44 -7.92 -6.63
C GLU A 19 -0.16 -8.28 -5.18
N MET A 20 0.83 -9.11 -4.95
CA MET A 20 1.21 -9.49 -3.58
C MET A 20 1.79 -8.31 -2.82
N ALA A 21 2.54 -7.43 -3.50
CA ALA A 21 3.06 -6.23 -2.86
C ALA A 21 1.93 -5.36 -2.32
N ILE A 22 0.85 -5.19 -3.10
CA ILE A 22 -0.32 -4.44 -2.67
C ILE A 22 -0.97 -5.10 -1.46
N LYS A 23 -1.22 -6.40 -1.56
CA LYS A 23 -1.87 -7.14 -0.47
C LYS A 23 -1.05 -7.11 0.81
N ASN A 24 0.26 -7.30 0.69
CA ASN A 24 1.15 -7.26 1.85
C ASN A 24 1.15 -5.88 2.51
N GLY A 25 1.21 -4.83 1.70
CA GLY A 25 1.18 -3.46 2.21
C GLY A 25 -0.10 -3.17 2.97
N LEU A 26 -1.24 -3.53 2.38
CA LEU A 26 -2.55 -3.30 3.02
C LEU A 26 -2.71 -4.11 4.30
N ALA A 27 -2.27 -5.38 4.28
CA ALA A 27 -2.36 -6.22 5.47
C ALA A 27 -1.56 -5.62 6.64
N ARG A 28 -0.35 -5.15 6.35
CA ARG A 28 0.50 -4.56 7.39
C ARG A 28 -0.07 -3.24 7.88
N ALA A 29 -0.51 -2.38 6.97
CA ALA A 29 -1.07 -1.09 7.35
C ALA A 29 -2.33 -1.25 8.20
N SER A 30 -3.13 -2.28 7.90
CA SER A 30 -4.37 -2.52 8.63
C SER A 30 -4.16 -2.92 10.08
N GLN A 31 -2.95 -3.31 10.45
CA GLN A 31 -2.64 -3.63 11.84
C GLN A 31 -2.63 -2.39 12.72
N THR A 32 -2.31 -1.22 12.16
CA THR A 32 -2.20 0.01 12.93
C THR A 32 -3.18 1.09 12.50
N ILE A 33 -3.69 1.04 11.27
CA ILE A 33 -4.62 2.03 10.75
C ILE A 33 -6.00 1.39 10.67
N LYS A 34 -6.98 1.96 11.37
CA LYS A 34 -8.35 1.44 11.36
C LYS A 34 -9.17 2.09 10.26
N ALA A 35 -10.19 1.38 9.81
CA ALA A 35 -11.18 1.88 8.87
C ALA A 35 -10.62 2.27 7.51
N ILE A 36 -9.60 1.54 7.04
CA ILE A 36 -9.11 1.74 5.67
C ILE A 36 -10.24 1.39 4.72
N SER A 37 -10.59 2.34 3.85
CA SER A 37 -11.74 2.21 2.97
C SER A 37 -11.36 2.00 1.52
N TRP A 38 -10.24 2.52 1.08
CA TRP A 38 -9.77 2.34 -0.29
C TRP A 38 -8.26 2.51 -0.35
N PHE A 39 -7.70 2.12 -1.48
CA PHE A 39 -6.30 2.39 -1.78
C PHE A 39 -6.20 2.89 -3.21
N GLU A 40 -5.08 3.54 -3.48
CA GLU A 40 -4.77 4.08 -4.80
C GLU A 40 -3.32 3.74 -5.09
N VAL A 41 -3.06 3.19 -6.28
CA VAL A 41 -1.69 2.89 -6.70
C VAL A 41 -1.08 4.16 -7.28
N ILE A 42 -0.01 4.62 -6.66
CA ILE A 42 0.69 5.81 -7.11
C ILE A 42 1.78 5.44 -8.10
N GLN A 43 2.53 4.38 -7.78
CA GLN A 43 3.65 3.97 -8.62
C GLN A 43 3.98 2.51 -8.38
N GLN A 44 4.31 1.82 -9.47
CA GLN A 44 4.86 0.47 -9.41
C GLN A 44 6.32 0.56 -9.82
N ARG A 45 7.17 -0.11 -9.07
CA ARG A 45 8.59 -0.13 -9.37
C ARG A 45 9.18 -1.41 -8.78
N GLY A 46 10.48 -1.60 -8.95
CA GLY A 46 11.11 -2.77 -8.40
C GLY A 46 12.58 -2.56 -8.18
N ALA A 47 13.16 -3.46 -7.41
CA ALA A 47 14.58 -3.51 -7.19
C ALA A 47 15.18 -4.60 -8.08
N VAL A 48 16.38 -4.35 -8.56
CA VAL A 48 17.09 -5.27 -9.44
C VAL A 48 18.39 -5.69 -8.76
N LYS A 49 18.67 -6.98 -8.80
CA LYS A 49 19.92 -7.51 -8.28
C LYS A 49 20.45 -8.53 -9.27
N ASP A 50 21.69 -8.36 -9.70
CA ASP A 50 22.35 -9.26 -10.66
C ASP A 50 21.51 -9.44 -11.94
N GLY A 51 20.94 -8.34 -12.42
CA GLY A 51 20.15 -8.33 -13.66
C GLY A 51 18.77 -8.93 -13.55
N LYS A 52 18.32 -9.27 -12.34
CA LYS A 52 17.02 -9.89 -12.13
C LYS A 52 16.19 -9.07 -11.14
N VAL A 53 14.88 -9.18 -11.27
CA VAL A 53 13.97 -8.55 -10.30
C VAL A 53 14.18 -9.23 -8.96
N SER A 54 14.56 -8.45 -7.94
CA SER A 54 14.72 -8.96 -6.60
C SER A 54 13.51 -8.62 -5.72
N GLU A 55 12.80 -7.53 -6.04
CA GLU A 55 11.68 -7.11 -5.22
C GLU A 55 10.73 -6.26 -6.06
N PHE A 56 9.44 -6.54 -5.94
CA PHE A 56 8.38 -5.69 -6.47
C PHE A 56 7.97 -4.71 -5.40
N GLN A 57 7.86 -3.42 -5.74
CA GLN A 57 7.49 -2.36 -4.82
C GLN A 57 6.32 -1.58 -5.40
N VAL A 58 5.31 -1.33 -4.58
CA VAL A 58 4.16 -0.51 -4.98
C VAL A 58 3.98 0.60 -3.97
N ILE A 59 3.97 1.84 -4.45
CA ILE A 59 3.65 2.99 -3.63
C ILE A 59 2.15 3.16 -3.65
N LEU A 60 1.54 3.14 -2.48
CA LEU A 60 0.09 3.21 -2.32
C LEU A 60 -0.28 4.40 -1.45
N LYS A 61 -1.40 5.02 -1.76
CA LYS A 61 -2.08 5.87 -0.79
C LYS A 61 -3.29 5.11 -0.30
N VAL A 62 -3.47 5.08 1.02
CA VAL A 62 -4.64 4.45 1.62
C VAL A 62 -5.49 5.55 2.24
N GLY A 63 -6.81 5.43 2.03
CA GLY A 63 -7.76 6.36 2.61
C GLY A 63 -8.51 5.71 3.73
N PHE A 64 -8.64 6.41 4.85
CA PHE A 64 -9.37 5.87 5.99
C PHE A 64 -10.20 6.96 6.63
N LYS A 65 -11.32 6.52 7.19
CA LYS A 65 -12.28 7.43 7.79
C LYS A 65 -11.79 7.87 9.16
N LEU A 66 -11.87 9.18 9.41
CA LEU A 66 -11.53 9.71 10.71
C LEU A 66 -12.70 9.50 11.66
N ALA A 67 -12.36 9.11 12.90
CA ALA A 67 -13.36 9.00 13.95
C ALA A 67 -13.88 10.38 14.31
N GLU A 68 -15.15 10.44 14.61
CA GLU A 68 -15.80 11.71 14.99
C GLU A 68 -15.77 11.91 16.50
#